data_b55e32797e7c6ff77c393b47b2332f0f
#
_entry.id   b55e32797e7c6ff77c393b47b2332f0f
#
_cell.length_a   1.000
_cell.length_b   1.000
_cell.length_c   1.000
_cell.angle_alpha   90.00
_cell.angle_beta   90.00
_cell.angle_gamma   90.00
#
_symmetry.space_group_name_H-M   'P 1'
#
loop_
_entity.id
_entity.type
_entity.pdbx_description
1 polymer ?
#
loop_
_entity_poly.entity_id
_entity_poly.type
_entity_poly.pdbx_seq_one_letter_code
_entity_poly.pdbx_strand_id
1 'polypeptide(L)'
;MNKWIMALVTMLSLGGCVTASNMIDRADESKPVSPQKAIVVGFVSEGFLTQPHGLNVLLKYHDPDPQAKATRIALTTLDQNNEVRGTTHIMGNTFVFEVPPGTYEITHWYYRFYDGFSADQKKPLLFNVKPGDAVYIGNFHANSLTMCLSNRDDFAKAIVDIKKAHPLLANVAITDLSQDLQFPGWPNTKATDVFGKGLCKVQ
;
A
#
# COMPACT_ATOMS: atom_id res chain seq x y z
N MET A 1 -36.59 59.23 -21.46
CA MET A 1 -35.21 59.04 -20.96
C MET A 1 -35.14 57.66 -20.32
N ASN A 2 -34.71 56.64 -21.10
CA ASN A 2 -34.63 55.24 -20.66
C ASN A 2 -33.22 54.91 -20.21
N LYS A 3 -33.07 54.63 -18.92
CA LYS A 3 -31.78 54.14 -18.39
C LYS A 3 -31.78 52.60 -18.46
N TRP A 4 -31.01 52.05 -19.36
CA TRP A 4 -30.73 50.63 -19.42
C TRP A 4 -29.65 50.31 -18.35
N ILE A 5 -30.04 49.51 -17.36
CA ILE A 5 -29.10 48.92 -16.38
C ILE A 5 -28.62 47.61 -16.97
N MET A 6 -27.36 47.60 -17.46
CA MET A 6 -26.65 46.37 -17.80
C MET A 6 -26.24 45.69 -16.51
N ALA A 7 -26.92 44.58 -16.16
CA ALA A 7 -26.45 43.68 -15.13
C ALA A 7 -25.36 42.76 -15.69
N LEU A 8 -24.12 43.02 -15.31
CA LEU A 8 -22.96 42.18 -15.63
C LEU A 8 -22.99 40.96 -14.68
N VAL A 9 -23.48 39.84 -15.16
CA VAL A 9 -23.41 38.57 -14.45
C VAL A 9 -22.00 38.01 -14.61
N THR A 10 -21.15 38.22 -13.61
CA THR A 10 -19.82 37.60 -13.50
C THR A 10 -20.03 36.15 -13.06
N MET A 11 -20.02 35.21 -14.01
CA MET A 11 -19.89 33.78 -13.71
C MET A 11 -18.47 33.52 -13.14
N LEU A 12 -18.37 33.43 -11.83
CA LEU A 12 -17.24 32.83 -11.18
C LEU A 12 -17.26 31.32 -11.49
N SER A 13 -16.51 30.92 -12.49
CA SER A 13 -16.14 29.52 -12.70
C SER A 13 -15.25 29.09 -11.54
N LEU A 14 -15.85 28.47 -10.52
CA LEU A 14 -15.14 27.71 -9.51
C LEU A 14 -14.56 26.48 -10.19
N GLY A 15 -13.41 26.67 -10.84
CA GLY A 15 -12.54 25.58 -11.27
C GLY A 15 -12.01 24.88 -10.02
N GLY A 16 -12.77 23.93 -9.49
CA GLY A 16 -12.27 23.03 -8.46
C GLY A 16 -11.03 22.36 -9.01
N CYS A 17 -9.85 22.63 -8.42
CA CYS A 17 -8.66 21.84 -8.65
C CYS A 17 -8.96 20.41 -8.19
N VAL A 18 -9.40 19.57 -9.10
CA VAL A 18 -9.37 18.12 -8.91
C VAL A 18 -7.89 17.76 -8.95
N THR A 19 -7.26 17.69 -7.79
CA THR A 19 -5.94 17.06 -7.66
C THR A 19 -6.14 15.61 -8.06
N ALA A 20 -5.73 15.26 -9.28
CA ALA A 20 -5.74 13.88 -9.74
C ALA A 20 -4.94 13.07 -8.72
N SER A 21 -5.56 12.08 -8.11
CA SER A 21 -4.89 11.16 -7.21
C SER A 21 -3.76 10.48 -8.00
N ASN A 22 -2.52 10.55 -7.49
CA ASN A 22 -1.38 9.84 -8.05
C ASN A 22 -1.31 8.38 -7.54
N MET A 23 -2.39 7.90 -6.95
CA MET A 23 -2.51 6.54 -6.44
C MET A 23 -3.04 5.60 -7.51
N ILE A 24 -2.47 4.41 -7.57
CA ILE A 24 -3.01 3.27 -8.31
C ILE A 24 -4.11 2.66 -7.45
N ASP A 25 -5.29 2.48 -8.03
CA ASP A 25 -6.43 1.89 -7.33
C ASP A 25 -6.28 0.37 -7.20
N ARG A 26 -7.00 -0.21 -6.24
CA ARG A 26 -7.13 -1.67 -6.09
C ARG A 26 -7.77 -2.28 -7.33
N ALA A 27 -7.50 -3.57 -7.54
CA ALA A 27 -8.14 -4.34 -8.59
C ALA A 27 -9.67 -4.33 -8.43
N ASP A 28 -10.36 -4.17 -9.55
CA ASP A 28 -11.83 -4.26 -9.60
C ASP A 28 -12.23 -5.75 -9.69
N GLU A 29 -12.69 -6.30 -8.58
CA GLU A 29 -13.08 -7.72 -8.46
C GLU A 29 -14.21 -8.15 -9.41
N SER A 30 -14.94 -7.20 -9.98
CA SER A 30 -16.02 -7.45 -10.93
C SER A 30 -15.53 -7.63 -12.37
N LYS A 31 -14.26 -7.37 -12.65
CA LYS A 31 -13.66 -7.38 -13.98
C LYS A 31 -12.57 -8.44 -14.11
N PRO A 32 -12.43 -9.07 -15.28
CA PRO A 32 -11.26 -9.89 -15.54
C PRO A 32 -9.99 -9.03 -15.58
N VAL A 33 -8.89 -9.60 -15.09
CA VAL A 33 -7.59 -8.96 -15.13
C VAL A 33 -7.16 -8.69 -16.57
N SER A 34 -6.66 -7.48 -16.81
CA SER A 34 -6.12 -7.13 -18.13
C SER A 34 -4.81 -7.87 -18.40
N PRO A 35 -4.67 -8.55 -19.56
CA PRO A 35 -3.43 -9.22 -19.93
C PRO A 35 -2.25 -8.26 -20.16
N GLN A 36 -2.52 -6.96 -20.28
CA GLN A 36 -1.52 -5.89 -20.45
C GLN A 36 -0.97 -5.38 -19.13
N LYS A 37 -1.56 -5.80 -18.01
CA LYS A 37 -1.18 -5.40 -16.67
C LYS A 37 -0.67 -6.59 -15.86
N ALA A 38 -0.14 -6.30 -14.68
CA ALA A 38 0.25 -7.30 -13.69
C ALA A 38 -0.64 -7.19 -12.46
N ILE A 39 -0.64 -8.24 -11.64
CA ILE A 39 -1.29 -8.28 -10.34
C ILE A 39 -0.23 -8.33 -9.24
N VAL A 40 -0.36 -7.46 -8.25
CA VAL A 40 0.46 -7.46 -7.03
C VAL A 40 -0.44 -7.76 -5.85
N VAL A 41 -0.09 -8.79 -5.08
CA VAL A 41 -0.88 -9.24 -3.93
C VAL A 41 -0.02 -9.40 -2.68
N GLY A 42 -0.66 -9.38 -1.51
CA GLY A 42 -0.03 -9.63 -0.22
C GLY A 42 -0.93 -9.27 0.96
N PHE A 43 -0.30 -9.10 2.11
CA PHE A 43 -0.93 -8.68 3.36
C PHE A 43 -0.30 -7.42 3.90
N VAL A 44 -1.12 -6.61 4.56
CA VAL A 44 -0.69 -5.50 5.40
C VAL A 44 -1.43 -5.59 6.73
N SER A 45 -0.69 -5.59 7.83
CA SER A 45 -1.28 -5.75 9.16
C SER A 45 -0.51 -4.97 10.22
N GLU A 46 -1.19 -4.61 11.30
CA GLU A 46 -0.59 -3.97 12.47
C GLU A 46 -1.00 -4.66 13.76
N GLY A 47 -0.02 -4.81 14.65
CA GLY A 47 -0.24 -5.18 16.04
C GLY A 47 -0.27 -3.94 16.93
N PHE A 48 -1.20 -3.88 17.90
CA PHE A 48 -1.37 -2.73 18.80
C PHE A 48 -1.76 -3.18 20.20
N LEU A 49 -1.55 -2.32 21.21
CA LEU A 49 -1.95 -2.58 22.59
C LEU A 49 -3.37 -2.10 22.89
N THR A 50 -3.66 -0.86 22.56
CA THR A 50 -4.91 -0.19 22.93
C THR A 50 -5.79 0.08 21.72
N GLN A 51 -5.21 0.65 20.67
CA GLN A 51 -5.93 1.02 19.45
C GLN A 51 -5.02 0.95 18.24
N PRO A 52 -5.58 0.70 17.04
CA PRO A 52 -4.82 0.73 15.81
C PRO A 52 -4.32 2.14 15.49
N HIS A 53 -3.16 2.23 14.87
CA HIS A 53 -2.51 3.48 14.49
C HIS A 53 -2.65 3.81 13.01
N GLY A 54 -3.18 2.87 12.22
CA GLY A 54 -3.41 3.03 10.79
C GLY A 54 -2.11 2.95 9.99
N LEU A 55 -1.56 1.75 9.89
CA LEU A 55 -0.37 1.48 9.09
C LEU A 55 -0.58 1.80 7.62
N ASN A 56 0.41 2.47 7.03
CA ASN A 56 0.54 2.67 5.59
C ASN A 56 1.94 2.27 5.16
N VAL A 57 2.03 1.43 4.11
CA VAL A 57 3.28 1.10 3.41
C VAL A 57 3.14 1.61 1.99
N LEU A 58 4.08 2.43 1.54
CA LEU A 58 4.01 3.08 0.24
C LEU A 58 4.99 2.44 -0.75
N LEU A 59 4.45 2.14 -1.93
CA LEU A 59 5.21 1.70 -3.07
C LEU A 59 5.20 2.79 -4.14
N LYS A 60 6.32 2.94 -4.82
CA LYS A 60 6.49 3.83 -5.97
C LYS A 60 6.71 3.02 -7.23
N TYR A 61 5.95 3.31 -8.26
CA TYR A 61 6.18 2.85 -9.61
C TYR A 61 7.23 3.73 -10.29
N HIS A 62 8.28 3.12 -10.83
CA HIS A 62 9.29 3.80 -11.63
C HIS A 62 8.83 3.83 -13.09
N ASP A 63 7.89 4.72 -13.40
CA ASP A 63 7.36 4.88 -14.73
C ASP A 63 8.44 5.45 -15.66
N PRO A 64 8.64 4.90 -16.86
CA PRO A 64 9.49 5.51 -17.88
C PRO A 64 8.92 6.82 -18.40
N ASP A 65 7.61 7.06 -18.30
CA ASP A 65 7.00 8.35 -18.59
C ASP A 65 6.98 9.25 -17.35
N PRO A 66 7.78 10.34 -17.32
CA PRO A 66 7.82 11.25 -16.17
C PRO A 66 6.50 12.02 -15.94
N GLN A 67 5.56 11.96 -16.89
CA GLN A 67 4.23 12.58 -16.78
C GLN A 67 3.13 11.60 -16.33
N ALA A 68 3.47 10.37 -16.03
CA ALA A 68 2.52 9.38 -15.53
C ALA A 68 1.78 9.89 -14.29
N LYS A 69 0.44 9.77 -14.32
CA LYS A 69 -0.40 10.35 -13.26
C LYS A 69 -0.49 9.46 -12.02
N ALA A 70 -0.54 8.15 -12.20
CA ALA A 70 -0.71 7.19 -11.11
C ALA A 70 0.58 6.38 -10.94
N THR A 71 1.41 6.78 -9.96
CA THR A 71 2.74 6.20 -9.73
C THR A 71 2.94 5.66 -8.32
N ARG A 72 1.90 5.62 -7.49
CA ARG A 72 2.00 5.18 -6.09
C ARG A 72 0.93 4.17 -5.74
N ILE A 73 1.28 3.26 -4.85
CA ILE A 73 0.36 2.32 -4.19
C ILE A 73 0.47 2.55 -2.69
N ALA A 74 -0.65 2.60 -2.00
CA ALA A 74 -0.68 2.58 -0.54
C ALA A 74 -1.30 1.27 -0.06
N LEU A 75 -0.51 0.48 0.66
CA LEU A 75 -1.00 -0.66 1.42
C LEU A 75 -1.42 -0.13 2.79
N THR A 76 -2.69 -0.28 3.17
CA THR A 76 -3.20 0.31 4.40
C THR A 76 -4.03 -0.66 5.23
N THR A 77 -3.90 -0.57 6.55
CA THR A 77 -4.76 -1.28 7.50
C THR A 77 -6.07 -0.55 7.76
N LEU A 78 -6.23 0.67 7.25
CA LEU A 78 -7.44 1.48 7.45
C LEU A 78 -8.57 1.17 6.47
N ASP A 79 -8.36 0.23 5.58
CA ASP A 79 -9.40 -0.21 4.66
C ASP A 79 -10.53 -0.92 5.41
N GLN A 80 -11.76 -0.67 4.99
CA GLN A 80 -12.96 -1.08 5.75
C GLN A 80 -13.15 -2.60 5.83
N ASN A 81 -12.46 -3.36 5.01
CA ASN A 81 -12.68 -4.81 4.93
C ASN A 81 -12.02 -5.61 6.05
N ASN A 82 -10.96 -5.11 6.70
CA ASN A 82 -10.29 -5.72 7.87
C ASN A 82 -10.35 -7.26 7.92
N GLU A 83 -9.95 -7.90 6.83
CA GLU A 83 -10.12 -9.35 6.61
C GLU A 83 -9.20 -10.17 7.52
N VAL A 84 -8.10 -9.56 7.97
CA VAL A 84 -7.16 -10.19 8.90
C VAL A 84 -7.48 -9.76 10.33
N ARG A 85 -8.47 -10.39 10.92
CA ARG A 85 -8.73 -10.29 12.36
C ARG A 85 -8.23 -11.55 13.05
N GLY A 86 -6.94 -11.60 13.35
CA GLY A 86 -6.36 -12.79 14.00
C GLY A 86 -6.62 -12.86 15.50
N THR A 87 -6.46 -11.75 16.20
CA THR A 87 -6.65 -11.61 17.65
C THR A 87 -7.23 -10.25 17.98
N THR A 88 -7.57 -10.00 19.24
CA THR A 88 -8.09 -8.70 19.72
C THR A 88 -7.14 -7.53 19.52
N HIS A 89 -5.88 -7.78 19.16
CA HIS A 89 -4.83 -6.77 19.05
C HIS A 89 -4.09 -6.78 17.70
N ILE A 90 -4.67 -7.41 16.68
CA ILE A 90 -4.13 -7.41 15.32
C ILE A 90 -5.26 -7.08 14.35
N MET A 91 -5.00 -6.15 13.46
CA MET A 91 -5.86 -5.84 12.32
C MET A 91 -5.05 -5.79 11.04
N GLY A 92 -5.69 -6.03 9.91
CA GLY A 92 -5.03 -5.94 8.62
C GLY A 92 -5.94 -6.32 7.47
N ASN A 93 -5.40 -6.21 6.27
CA ASN A 93 -6.09 -6.48 5.03
C ASN A 93 -5.20 -7.30 4.08
N THR A 94 -5.82 -8.14 3.29
CA THR A 94 -5.24 -8.55 2.02
C THR A 94 -5.24 -7.36 1.07
N PHE A 95 -4.35 -7.35 0.11
CA PHE A 95 -4.39 -6.37 -0.97
C PHE A 95 -4.21 -7.04 -2.32
N VAL A 96 -4.94 -6.52 -3.31
CA VAL A 96 -4.82 -6.89 -4.73
C VAL A 96 -4.83 -5.61 -5.54
N PHE A 97 -3.75 -5.37 -6.27
CA PHE A 97 -3.63 -4.23 -7.18
C PHE A 97 -3.40 -4.71 -8.60
N GLU A 98 -4.14 -4.14 -9.53
CA GLU A 98 -3.88 -4.30 -10.96
C GLU A 98 -2.98 -3.13 -11.41
N VAL A 99 -1.74 -3.44 -11.78
CA VAL A 99 -0.68 -2.45 -11.93
C VAL A 99 -0.06 -2.46 -13.33
N PRO A 100 0.46 -1.33 -13.82
CA PRO A 100 1.32 -1.31 -15.00
C PRO A 100 2.53 -2.23 -14.85
N PRO A 101 3.00 -2.90 -15.92
CA PRO A 101 4.25 -3.65 -15.88
C PRO A 101 5.43 -2.70 -15.70
N GLY A 102 6.45 -3.12 -14.95
CA GLY A 102 7.65 -2.34 -14.69
C GLY A 102 8.23 -2.53 -13.29
N THR A 103 9.05 -1.59 -12.86
CA THR A 103 9.77 -1.64 -11.59
C THR A 103 9.04 -0.87 -10.50
N TYR A 104 8.92 -1.49 -9.35
CA TYR A 104 8.33 -0.93 -8.13
C TYR A 104 9.34 -0.91 -7.01
N GLU A 105 9.22 0.07 -6.12
CA GLU A 105 10.03 0.26 -4.94
C GLU A 105 9.16 0.42 -3.71
N ILE A 106 9.44 -0.32 -2.64
CA ILE A 106 8.86 -0.08 -1.32
C ILE A 106 9.66 1.05 -0.69
N THR A 107 9.07 2.26 -0.65
CA THR A 107 9.80 3.49 -0.35
C THR A 107 9.83 3.86 1.11
N HIS A 108 8.69 3.74 1.81
CA HIS A 108 8.59 4.08 3.22
C HIS A 108 7.28 3.56 3.82
N TRP A 109 7.20 3.62 5.13
CA TRP A 109 6.00 3.32 5.88
C TRP A 109 5.80 4.31 7.02
N TYR A 110 4.55 4.46 7.48
CA TYR A 110 4.18 5.33 8.58
C TYR A 110 2.85 4.91 9.18
N TYR A 111 2.57 5.38 10.39
CA TYR A 111 1.24 5.32 10.97
C TYR A 111 0.51 6.64 10.75
N ARG A 112 -0.74 6.56 10.28
CA ARG A 112 -1.55 7.76 9.99
C ARG A 112 -1.83 8.60 11.23
N PHE A 113 -2.03 7.94 12.36
CA PHE A 113 -2.39 8.58 13.63
C PHE A 113 -1.21 8.68 14.60
N TYR A 114 0.00 8.63 14.10
CA TYR A 114 1.22 8.76 14.89
C TYR A 114 2.32 9.44 14.07
N ASP A 115 3.12 10.27 14.74
CA ASP A 115 4.20 10.99 14.08
C ASP A 115 5.38 10.09 13.70
N GLY A 116 6.08 10.50 12.64
CA GLY A 116 7.29 9.85 12.16
C GLY A 116 7.06 8.96 10.95
N PHE A 117 8.14 8.82 10.19
CA PHE A 117 8.22 7.94 9.01
C PHE A 117 9.24 6.85 9.26
N SER A 118 9.28 5.86 8.39
CA SER A 118 10.35 4.87 8.39
C SER A 118 11.71 5.54 8.25
N ALA A 119 12.73 4.97 8.86
CA ALA A 119 14.12 5.33 8.60
C ALA A 119 14.48 5.01 7.15
N ASP A 120 15.53 5.68 6.63
CA ASP A 120 16.00 5.41 5.28
C ASP A 120 16.54 3.98 5.16
N GLN A 121 16.24 3.33 4.04
CA GLN A 121 16.78 2.02 3.72
C GLN A 121 18.18 2.14 3.11
N LYS A 122 19.09 1.29 3.54
CA LYS A 122 20.46 1.22 2.99
C LYS A 122 20.47 0.73 1.54
N LYS A 123 19.51 -0.12 1.20
CA LYS A 123 19.33 -0.65 -0.16
C LYS A 123 17.87 -0.49 -0.55
N PRO A 124 17.57 -0.06 -1.78
CA PRO A 124 16.20 0.01 -2.25
C PRO A 124 15.59 -1.38 -2.32
N LEU A 125 14.34 -1.51 -1.88
CA LEU A 125 13.54 -2.72 -1.95
C LEU A 125 12.78 -2.71 -3.28
N LEU A 126 13.37 -3.26 -4.32
CA LEU A 126 12.88 -3.24 -5.68
C LEU A 126 12.32 -4.59 -6.11
N PHE A 127 11.23 -4.57 -6.87
CA PHE A 127 10.74 -5.74 -7.61
C PHE A 127 10.24 -5.33 -9.00
N ASN A 128 10.20 -6.28 -9.91
CA ASN A 128 9.77 -6.04 -11.29
C ASN A 128 8.63 -6.99 -11.65
N VAL A 129 7.65 -6.47 -12.39
CA VAL A 129 6.51 -7.24 -12.89
C VAL A 129 6.34 -7.05 -14.39
N LYS A 130 5.98 -8.12 -15.10
CA LYS A 130 5.73 -8.14 -16.55
C LYS A 130 4.23 -8.18 -16.83
N PRO A 131 3.80 -7.88 -18.06
CA PRO A 131 2.41 -8.07 -18.44
C PRO A 131 1.96 -9.51 -18.19
N GLY A 132 0.80 -9.68 -17.54
CA GLY A 132 0.23 -10.98 -17.20
C GLY A 132 0.79 -11.64 -15.93
N ASP A 133 1.82 -11.09 -15.32
CA ASP A 133 2.33 -11.61 -14.04
C ASP A 133 1.30 -11.41 -12.92
N ALA A 134 1.24 -12.39 -12.01
CA ALA A 134 0.63 -12.22 -10.70
C ALA A 134 1.70 -12.58 -9.65
N VAL A 135 1.98 -11.64 -8.74
CA VAL A 135 3.10 -11.77 -7.80
C VAL A 135 2.67 -11.48 -6.36
N TYR A 136 3.19 -12.29 -5.44
CA TYR A 136 3.09 -12.07 -4.00
C TYR A 136 4.34 -11.35 -3.52
N ILE A 137 4.18 -10.21 -2.85
CA ILE A 137 5.30 -9.38 -2.39
C ILE A 137 5.54 -9.45 -0.88
N GLY A 138 4.70 -10.18 -0.14
CA GLY A 138 4.93 -10.46 1.26
C GLY A 138 3.77 -10.10 2.20
N ASN A 139 4.08 -10.25 3.48
CA ASN A 139 3.21 -9.92 4.60
C ASN A 139 3.87 -8.79 5.41
N PHE A 140 3.44 -7.57 5.15
CA PHE A 140 3.91 -6.36 5.82
C PHE A 140 3.24 -6.22 7.18
N HIS A 141 3.98 -6.51 8.24
CA HIS A 141 3.47 -6.44 9.60
C HIS A 141 4.23 -5.41 10.42
N ALA A 142 3.54 -4.38 10.90
CA ALA A 142 4.09 -3.42 11.85
C ALA A 142 3.56 -3.66 13.26
N ASN A 143 4.39 -3.41 14.27
CA ASN A 143 3.99 -3.47 15.67
C ASN A 143 4.16 -2.07 16.30
N SER A 144 3.09 -1.54 16.86
CA SER A 144 3.07 -0.19 17.41
C SER A 144 3.90 -0.03 18.67
N LEU A 145 4.16 -1.13 19.41
CA LEU A 145 5.04 -1.10 20.58
C LEU A 145 6.51 -0.94 20.22
N THR A 146 6.93 -1.61 19.16
CA THR A 146 8.32 -1.61 18.72
C THR A 146 8.59 -0.58 17.65
N MET A 147 7.54 0.04 17.09
CA MET A 147 7.59 0.97 15.96
C MET A 147 8.43 0.41 14.82
N CYS A 148 8.15 -0.84 14.47
CA CYS A 148 8.95 -1.66 13.56
C CYS A 148 8.05 -2.34 12.54
N LEU A 149 8.36 -2.17 11.26
CA LEU A 149 7.75 -2.93 10.17
C LEU A 149 8.64 -4.13 9.84
N SER A 150 8.04 -5.26 9.57
CA SER A 150 8.71 -6.43 8.98
C SER A 150 7.99 -6.88 7.72
N ASN A 151 8.70 -7.46 6.77
CA ASN A 151 8.11 -8.22 5.68
C ASN A 151 8.48 -9.68 5.85
N ARG A 152 7.48 -10.56 5.95
CA ARG A 152 7.66 -11.98 6.27
C ARG A 152 7.36 -12.84 5.05
N ASP A 153 8.12 -13.91 4.93
CA ASP A 153 7.81 -14.99 4.00
C ASP A 153 6.83 -15.97 4.70
N ASP A 154 5.60 -15.98 4.21
CA ASP A 154 4.57 -16.92 4.60
C ASP A 154 3.72 -17.35 3.39
N PHE A 155 4.30 -17.31 2.19
CA PHE A 155 3.64 -17.50 0.91
C PHE A 155 2.68 -18.70 0.87
N ALA A 156 3.14 -19.86 1.32
CA ALA A 156 2.35 -21.09 1.25
C ALA A 156 1.00 -20.99 1.99
N LYS A 157 0.98 -20.27 3.13
CA LYS A 157 -0.24 -20.00 3.89
C LYS A 157 -1.00 -18.82 3.30
N ALA A 158 -0.29 -17.75 3.03
CA ALA A 158 -0.82 -16.49 2.55
C ALA A 158 -1.65 -16.66 1.29
N ILE A 159 -1.16 -17.46 0.34
CA ILE A 159 -1.82 -17.62 -0.96
C ILE A 159 -3.20 -18.30 -0.87
N VAL A 160 -3.39 -19.17 0.11
CA VAL A 160 -4.68 -19.82 0.36
C VAL A 160 -5.70 -18.78 0.84
N ASP A 161 -5.31 -17.96 1.79
CA ASP A 161 -6.17 -16.93 2.37
C ASP A 161 -6.49 -15.83 1.33
N ILE A 162 -5.49 -15.39 0.56
CA ILE A 162 -5.67 -14.41 -0.53
C ILE A 162 -6.66 -14.94 -1.59
N LYS A 163 -6.48 -16.17 -2.08
CA LYS A 163 -7.39 -16.74 -3.09
C LYS A 163 -8.80 -16.95 -2.58
N LYS A 164 -8.95 -17.20 -1.28
CA LYS A 164 -10.27 -17.31 -0.64
C LYS A 164 -10.94 -15.94 -0.52
N ALA A 165 -10.19 -14.90 -0.18
CA ALA A 165 -10.70 -13.53 -0.06
C ALA A 165 -11.00 -12.89 -1.42
N HIS A 166 -10.24 -13.27 -2.46
CA HIS A 166 -10.31 -12.67 -3.81
C HIS A 166 -10.61 -13.72 -4.89
N PRO A 167 -11.89 -13.99 -5.20
CA PRO A 167 -12.29 -15.00 -6.18
C PRO A 167 -11.68 -14.84 -7.58
N LEU A 168 -11.39 -13.59 -7.97
CA LEU A 168 -10.70 -13.31 -9.25
C LEU A 168 -9.34 -14.01 -9.37
N LEU A 169 -8.71 -14.37 -8.24
CA LEU A 169 -7.41 -15.03 -8.19
C LEU A 169 -7.49 -16.56 -8.09
N ALA A 170 -8.68 -17.14 -8.00
CA ALA A 170 -8.85 -18.58 -7.70
C ALA A 170 -8.00 -19.48 -8.63
N ASN A 171 -7.99 -19.18 -9.92
CA ASN A 171 -7.27 -19.96 -10.93
C ASN A 171 -5.99 -19.28 -11.45
N VAL A 172 -5.55 -18.19 -10.81
CA VAL A 172 -4.35 -17.46 -11.19
C VAL A 172 -3.13 -18.10 -10.56
N ALA A 173 -2.11 -18.39 -11.36
CA ALA A 173 -0.79 -18.79 -10.85
C ALA A 173 -0.10 -17.52 -10.29
N ILE A 174 0.31 -17.57 -9.01
CA ILE A 174 0.96 -16.44 -8.34
C ILE A 174 2.40 -16.82 -8.01
N THR A 175 3.34 -15.98 -8.44
CA THR A 175 4.77 -16.15 -8.19
C THR A 175 5.14 -15.47 -6.86
N ASP A 176 5.96 -16.15 -6.07
CA ASP A 176 6.49 -15.60 -4.81
C ASP A 176 7.71 -14.73 -5.08
N LEU A 177 7.62 -13.44 -4.76
CA LEU A 177 8.73 -12.48 -4.73
C LEU A 177 9.08 -12.05 -3.31
N SER A 178 8.36 -12.52 -2.30
CA SER A 178 8.56 -12.08 -0.92
C SER A 178 9.95 -12.44 -0.39
N GLN A 179 10.56 -13.51 -0.88
CA GLN A 179 11.90 -13.94 -0.44
C GLN A 179 12.98 -12.89 -0.74
N ASP A 180 12.89 -12.21 -1.89
CA ASP A 180 13.82 -11.15 -2.27
C ASP A 180 13.52 -9.81 -1.57
N LEU A 181 12.33 -9.69 -0.98
CA LEU A 181 11.82 -8.48 -0.33
C LEU A 181 11.76 -8.60 1.20
N GLN A 182 12.31 -9.67 1.78
CA GLN A 182 12.30 -9.88 3.22
C GLN A 182 13.17 -8.88 3.95
N PHE A 183 12.66 -8.42 5.08
CA PHE A 183 13.44 -7.71 6.09
C PHE A 183 12.87 -8.00 7.49
N PRO A 184 13.72 -8.25 8.49
CA PRO A 184 13.28 -8.59 9.84
C PRO A 184 12.77 -7.39 10.62
N GLY A 185 13.24 -6.19 10.26
CA GLY A 185 12.82 -4.97 10.89
C GLY A 185 13.27 -3.72 10.16
N TRP A 186 12.29 -2.82 9.96
CA TRP A 186 12.47 -1.49 9.43
C TRP A 186 11.90 -0.48 10.42
N PRO A 187 12.75 0.24 11.19
CA PRO A 187 12.28 1.11 12.25
C PRO A 187 11.60 2.38 11.71
N ASN A 188 10.65 2.89 12.49
CA ASN A 188 10.19 4.26 12.38
C ASN A 188 11.22 5.20 13.04
N THR A 189 11.36 6.43 12.55
CA THR A 189 12.29 7.43 13.12
C THR A 189 11.97 7.78 14.57
N LYS A 190 10.74 7.58 15.00
CA LYS A 190 10.30 7.77 16.39
C LYS A 190 10.49 6.56 17.29
N ALA A 191 11.01 5.45 16.77
CA ALA A 191 11.22 4.21 17.55
C ALA A 191 12.15 4.40 18.75
N THR A 192 13.00 5.43 18.74
CA THR A 192 13.88 5.78 19.86
C THR A 192 13.14 6.40 21.04
N ASP A 193 11.97 6.96 20.81
CA ASP A 193 11.22 7.76 21.77
C ASP A 193 10.08 6.96 22.44
N VAL A 194 9.82 5.72 21.97
CA VAL A 194 8.73 4.89 22.46
C VAL A 194 9.20 3.67 23.24
N PHE A 195 8.27 3.10 23.97
CA PHE A 195 8.44 1.83 24.68
C PHE A 195 8.79 0.74 23.65
N GLY A 196 9.93 0.11 23.78
CA GLY A 196 10.39 -0.89 22.80
C GLY A 196 11.61 -0.47 21.99
N LYS A 197 12.27 0.62 22.36
CA LYS A 197 13.56 1.04 21.83
C LYS A 197 14.53 -0.16 21.73
N GLY A 198 15.10 -0.36 20.55
CA GLY A 198 16.06 -1.45 20.30
C GLY A 198 15.43 -2.83 20.07
N LEU A 199 14.10 -2.97 20.14
CA LEU A 199 13.41 -4.23 19.80
C LEU A 199 13.19 -4.39 18.30
N CYS A 200 13.34 -3.33 17.50
CA CYS A 200 13.34 -3.43 16.06
C CYS A 200 14.71 -3.95 15.60
N LYS A 201 14.77 -5.21 15.20
CA LYS A 201 15.99 -5.80 14.66
C LYS A 201 16.20 -5.27 13.24
N VAL A 202 17.20 -4.40 13.09
CA VAL A 202 17.65 -3.89 11.79
C VAL A 202 18.75 -4.82 11.27
N GLN A 203 18.72 -5.16 9.98
CA GLN A 203 19.85 -5.83 9.31
C GLN A 203 20.96 -4.85 8.97
#